data_9c45b6993ebdaa7544e71db95af58cec
#
_entry.id   9c45b6993ebdaa7544e71db95af58cec
#
_cell.length_a   1.000
_cell.length_b   1.000
_cell.length_c   1.000
_cell.angle_alpha   90.00
_cell.angle_beta   90.00
_cell.angle_gamma   90.00
#
_symmetry.space_group_name_H-M   'P 1'
#
loop_
_entity.id
_entity.type
_entity.pdbx_description
1 polymer ?
#
loop_
_entity_poly.entity_id
_entity_poly.type
_entity_poly.pdbx_seq_one_letter_code
_entity_poly.pdbx_strand_id
1 'polypeptide(L)'
;MNKNVQLGLYHTASGHPDRAIQPFNKALFIYPDSIPATVHLSQVYLTLAKEGSSEVDNVDLVVGMLSDLTQGAGWDVPEAWYFLGKAHGMRGMRDRERECLNFALCLAEGRPLRDFGDAVGWCL
;
A
#
# COMPACT_ATOMS: atom_id res chain seq x y z
N MET A 1 -17.85 6.56 -4.31
CA MET A 1 -16.41 6.81 -4.22
C MET A 1 -16.14 8.29 -4.37
N ASN A 2 -15.18 8.83 -3.66
CA ASN A 2 -14.80 10.25 -3.71
C ASN A 2 -14.34 10.65 -5.11
N LYS A 3 -14.73 11.84 -5.54
CA LYS A 3 -14.40 12.37 -6.87
C LYS A 3 -12.89 12.46 -7.10
N ASN A 4 -12.12 12.85 -6.08
CA ASN A 4 -10.67 12.95 -6.18
C ASN A 4 -10.03 11.57 -6.29
N VAL A 5 -10.56 10.56 -5.61
CA VAL A 5 -10.09 9.19 -5.75
C VAL A 5 -10.34 8.69 -7.17
N GLN A 6 -11.53 8.95 -7.71
CA GLN A 6 -11.85 8.57 -9.09
C GLN A 6 -10.91 9.23 -10.09
N LEU A 7 -10.60 10.51 -9.90
CA LEU A 7 -9.68 11.24 -10.78
C LEU A 7 -8.27 10.65 -10.70
N GLY A 8 -7.82 10.32 -9.48
CA GLY A 8 -6.52 9.67 -9.31
C GLY A 8 -6.46 8.32 -10.02
N LEU A 9 -7.52 7.51 -9.88
CA LEU A 9 -7.60 6.22 -10.57
C LEU A 9 -7.59 6.39 -12.08
N TYR A 10 -8.27 7.41 -12.59
CA TYR A 10 -8.27 7.71 -14.03
C TYR A 10 -6.85 7.99 -14.51
N HIS A 11 -6.11 8.85 -13.85
CA HIS A 11 -4.74 9.17 -14.23
C HIS A 11 -3.82 7.95 -14.18
N THR A 12 -3.98 7.13 -13.16
CA THR A 12 -3.20 5.90 -13.02
C THR A 12 -3.48 4.95 -14.19
N ALA A 13 -4.77 4.75 -14.51
CA ALA A 13 -5.18 3.88 -15.60
C ALA A 13 -4.75 4.41 -16.97
N SER A 14 -4.62 5.72 -17.09
CA SER A 14 -4.21 6.37 -18.35
C SER A 14 -2.69 6.38 -18.56
N GLY A 15 -1.92 5.77 -17.64
CA GLY A 15 -0.47 5.71 -17.75
C GLY A 15 0.25 6.95 -17.25
N HIS A 16 -0.42 7.77 -16.43
CA HIS A 16 0.15 8.99 -15.87
C HIS A 16 0.09 8.96 -14.34
N PRO A 17 0.82 8.03 -13.69
CA PRO A 17 0.76 7.90 -12.22
C PRO A 17 1.21 9.17 -11.50
N ASP A 18 2.13 9.93 -12.08
CA ASP A 18 2.57 11.21 -11.51
C ASP A 18 1.44 12.21 -11.34
N ARG A 19 0.45 12.19 -12.24
CA ARG A 19 -0.71 13.07 -12.19
C ARG A 19 -1.74 12.64 -11.15
N ALA A 20 -1.65 11.42 -10.66
CA ALA A 20 -2.57 10.91 -9.66
C ALA A 20 -2.25 11.37 -8.24
N ILE A 21 -1.03 11.81 -7.99
CA ILE A 21 -0.57 12.19 -6.65
C ILE A 21 -1.44 13.31 -6.07
N GLN A 22 -1.66 14.37 -6.83
CA GLN A 22 -2.40 15.52 -6.33
C GLN A 22 -3.87 15.20 -6.01
N PRO A 23 -4.63 14.50 -6.88
CA PRO A 23 -5.99 14.10 -6.54
C PRO A 23 -6.07 13.22 -5.28
N PHE A 24 -5.16 12.25 -5.15
CA PHE A 24 -5.17 11.39 -3.96
C PHE A 24 -4.83 12.18 -2.70
N ASN A 25 -3.89 13.11 -2.77
CA ASN A 25 -3.58 13.97 -1.63
C ASN A 25 -4.75 14.87 -1.25
N LYS A 26 -5.50 15.38 -2.23
CA LYS A 26 -6.71 16.15 -1.96
C LYS A 26 -7.77 15.29 -1.26
N ALA A 27 -7.92 14.04 -1.69
CA ALA A 27 -8.84 13.11 -1.05
C ALA A 27 -8.44 12.87 0.40
N LEU A 28 -7.16 12.69 0.67
CA LEU A 28 -6.66 12.47 2.03
C LEU A 28 -6.76 13.72 2.89
N PHE A 29 -6.64 14.90 2.30
CA PHE A 29 -6.85 16.14 3.03
C PHE A 29 -8.28 16.25 3.56
N ILE A 30 -9.27 15.83 2.74
CA ILE A 30 -10.68 15.88 3.12
C ILE A 30 -11.04 14.71 4.02
N TYR A 31 -10.55 13.51 3.69
CA TYR A 31 -10.83 12.26 4.41
C TYR A 31 -9.51 11.57 4.75
N PRO A 32 -8.86 11.97 5.87
CA PRO A 32 -7.54 11.40 6.22
C PRO A 32 -7.54 9.89 6.43
N ASP A 33 -8.70 9.32 6.76
CA ASP A 33 -8.84 7.89 7.01
C ASP A 33 -9.27 7.10 5.78
N SER A 34 -9.25 7.71 4.59
CA SER A 34 -9.66 7.03 3.37
C SER A 34 -8.69 5.91 3.01
N ILE A 35 -9.15 4.67 3.13
CA ILE A 35 -8.36 3.49 2.78
C ILE A 35 -8.04 3.47 1.28
N PRO A 36 -9.02 3.66 0.37
CA PRO A 36 -8.71 3.65 -1.05
C PRO A 36 -7.67 4.70 -1.46
N ALA A 37 -7.79 5.92 -0.93
CA ALA A 37 -6.85 6.98 -1.26
C ALA A 37 -5.44 6.65 -0.79
N THR A 38 -5.30 6.12 0.43
CA THR A 38 -3.99 5.75 0.99
C THR A 38 -3.36 4.61 0.19
N VAL A 39 -4.12 3.57 -0.11
CA VAL A 39 -3.59 2.40 -0.83
C VAL A 39 -3.19 2.78 -2.24
N HIS A 40 -4.02 3.51 -2.96
CA HIS A 40 -3.72 3.87 -4.34
C HIS A 40 -2.58 4.90 -4.43
N LEU A 41 -2.50 5.83 -3.50
CA LEU A 41 -1.38 6.78 -3.45
C LEU A 41 -0.07 6.03 -3.19
N SER A 42 -0.09 5.07 -2.29
CA SER A 42 1.08 4.22 -2.02
C SER A 42 1.52 3.47 -3.27
N GLN A 43 0.56 2.91 -4.01
CA GLN A 43 0.85 2.23 -5.27
C GLN A 43 1.51 3.17 -6.27
N VAL A 44 1.01 4.40 -6.38
CA VAL A 44 1.58 5.41 -7.29
C VAL A 44 3.04 5.70 -6.92
N TYR A 45 3.30 5.96 -5.65
CA TYR A 45 4.67 6.24 -5.19
C TYR A 45 5.61 5.07 -5.46
N LEU A 46 5.17 3.84 -5.23
CA LEU A 46 6.01 2.66 -5.50
C LEU A 46 6.26 2.48 -7.00
N THR A 47 5.26 2.74 -7.83
CA THR A 47 5.42 2.70 -9.28
C THR A 47 6.46 3.70 -9.75
N LEU A 48 6.38 4.93 -9.27
CA LEU A 48 7.34 5.97 -9.62
C LEU A 48 8.74 5.65 -9.12
N ALA A 49 8.87 5.10 -7.92
CA ALA A 49 10.15 4.69 -7.38
C ALA A 49 10.78 3.58 -8.22
N LYS A 50 9.98 2.61 -8.65
CA LYS A 50 10.44 1.50 -9.49
C LYS A 50 10.90 2.00 -10.86
N GLU A 51 10.25 3.03 -11.40
CA GLU A 51 10.64 3.63 -12.67
C GLU A 51 11.85 4.55 -12.56
N GLY A 52 12.37 4.74 -11.35
CA GLY A 52 13.50 5.63 -11.12
C GLY A 52 13.14 7.11 -11.17
N SER A 53 11.86 7.45 -11.24
CA SER A 53 11.40 8.85 -11.31
C SER A 53 11.16 9.46 -9.95
N SER A 54 11.39 8.73 -8.88
CA SER A 54 11.16 9.23 -7.54
C SER A 54 12.35 8.89 -6.65
N GLU A 55 12.49 9.65 -5.58
CA GLU A 55 13.58 9.47 -4.63
C GLU A 55 13.23 8.41 -3.59
N VAL A 56 14.26 7.97 -2.86
CA VAL A 56 14.13 6.98 -1.79
C VAL A 56 13.08 7.41 -0.76
N ASP A 57 12.94 8.70 -0.54
CA ASP A 57 12.00 9.26 0.45
C ASP A 57 10.55 8.84 0.19
N ASN A 58 10.17 8.61 -1.07
CA ASN A 58 8.81 8.18 -1.39
C ASN A 58 8.53 6.76 -0.92
N VAL A 59 9.54 5.90 -0.92
CA VAL A 59 9.40 4.54 -0.38
C VAL A 59 9.21 4.60 1.14
N ASP A 60 10.00 5.45 1.81
CA ASP A 60 9.88 5.63 3.26
C ASP A 60 8.51 6.22 3.63
N LEU A 61 8.00 7.14 2.82
CA LEU A 61 6.67 7.70 3.02
C LEU A 61 5.59 6.61 2.91
N VAL A 62 5.71 5.72 1.94
CA VAL A 62 4.79 4.58 1.78
C VAL A 62 4.85 3.67 3.00
N VAL A 63 6.04 3.35 3.49
CA VAL A 63 6.18 2.51 4.69
C VAL A 63 5.46 3.16 5.86
N GLY A 64 5.63 4.47 6.07
CA GLY A 64 4.94 5.18 7.15
C GLY A 64 3.43 5.14 7.00
N MET A 65 2.91 5.49 5.82
CA MET A 65 1.47 5.51 5.58
C MET A 65 0.83 4.14 5.75
N LEU A 66 1.44 3.11 5.18
CA LEU A 66 0.86 1.77 5.22
C LEU A 66 1.07 1.08 6.56
N SER A 67 2.16 1.40 7.28
CA SER A 67 2.33 0.89 8.63
C SER A 67 1.22 1.41 9.54
N ASP A 68 0.91 2.70 9.46
CA ASP A 68 -0.19 3.28 10.24
C ASP A 68 -1.53 2.67 9.83
N LEU A 69 -1.76 2.50 8.54
CA LEU A 69 -3.01 1.96 8.04
C LEU A 69 -3.22 0.50 8.49
N THR A 70 -2.19 -0.33 8.37
CA THR A 70 -2.29 -1.75 8.72
C THR A 70 -2.36 -1.99 10.22
N GLN A 71 -1.90 -1.05 11.03
CA GLN A 71 -2.07 -1.10 12.48
C GLN A 71 -3.41 -0.54 12.93
N GLY A 72 -4.16 0.09 12.04
CA GLY A 72 -5.45 0.70 12.32
C GLY A 72 -6.55 0.12 11.45
N ALA A 73 -7.31 0.99 10.79
CA ALA A 73 -8.51 0.62 10.05
C ALA A 73 -8.25 -0.31 8.87
N GLY A 74 -7.04 -0.36 8.35
CA GLY A 74 -6.68 -1.18 7.18
C GLY A 74 -6.04 -2.52 7.52
N TRP A 75 -6.16 -2.99 8.75
CA TRP A 75 -5.53 -4.24 9.18
C TRP A 75 -5.99 -5.47 8.38
N ASP A 76 -7.19 -5.42 7.81
CA ASP A 76 -7.78 -6.51 7.05
C ASP A 76 -7.84 -6.22 5.54
N VAL A 77 -7.09 -5.24 5.07
CA VAL A 77 -7.04 -4.88 3.65
C VAL A 77 -5.81 -5.53 3.01
N PRO A 78 -5.99 -6.56 2.17
CA PRO A 78 -4.85 -7.27 1.58
C PRO A 78 -3.91 -6.37 0.79
N GLU A 79 -4.44 -5.41 0.05
CA GLU A 79 -3.65 -4.49 -0.77
C GLU A 79 -2.71 -3.64 0.08
N ALA A 80 -3.16 -3.23 1.27
CA ALA A 80 -2.32 -2.45 2.18
C ALA A 80 -1.09 -3.25 2.62
N TRP A 81 -1.29 -4.51 2.99
CA TRP A 81 -0.18 -5.40 3.36
C TRP A 81 0.71 -5.71 2.17
N TYR A 82 0.12 -5.91 1.00
CA TYR A 82 0.87 -6.20 -0.21
C TYR A 82 1.83 -5.06 -0.56
N PHE A 83 1.34 -3.82 -0.60
CA PHE A 83 2.18 -2.68 -0.94
C PHE A 83 3.18 -2.35 0.16
N LEU A 84 2.82 -2.58 1.43
CA LEU A 84 3.77 -2.44 2.53
C LEU A 84 4.93 -3.43 2.36
N GLY A 85 4.63 -4.66 2.00
CA GLY A 85 5.66 -5.67 1.71
C GLY A 85 6.55 -5.25 0.56
N LYS A 86 5.96 -4.75 -0.52
CA LYS A 86 6.73 -4.26 -1.67
C LYS A 86 7.67 -3.13 -1.27
N ALA A 87 7.19 -2.19 -0.44
CA ALA A 87 8.01 -1.08 0.04
C ALA A 87 9.18 -1.59 0.88
N HIS A 88 8.94 -2.54 1.78
CA HIS A 88 10.02 -3.14 2.57
C HIS A 88 11.05 -3.85 1.67
N GLY A 89 10.59 -4.56 0.65
CA GLY A 89 11.48 -5.22 -0.31
C GLY A 89 12.36 -4.22 -1.05
N MET A 90 11.82 -3.06 -1.42
CA MET A 90 12.61 -2.01 -2.08
C MET A 90 13.65 -1.39 -1.16
N ARG A 91 13.48 -1.52 0.16
CA ARG A 91 14.47 -1.10 1.15
C ARG A 91 15.41 -2.22 1.56
N GLY A 92 15.32 -3.38 0.91
CA GLY A 92 16.17 -4.52 1.20
C GLY A 92 15.79 -5.29 2.45
N MET A 93 14.61 -5.04 3.02
CA MET A 93 14.14 -5.71 4.23
C MET A 93 13.34 -6.97 3.88
N ARG A 94 14.06 -8.01 3.49
CA ARG A 94 13.47 -9.24 2.93
C ARG A 94 12.55 -9.98 3.89
N ASP A 95 12.88 -10.03 5.18
CA ASP A 95 12.05 -10.72 6.15
C ASP A 95 10.70 -10.02 6.32
N ARG A 96 10.74 -8.70 6.39
CA ARG A 96 9.52 -7.89 6.49
C ARG A 96 8.67 -7.99 5.22
N GLU A 97 9.32 -7.98 4.08
CA GLU A 97 8.63 -8.19 2.80
C GLU A 97 7.86 -9.51 2.81
N ARG A 98 8.53 -10.59 3.21
CA ARG A 98 7.92 -11.92 3.25
C ARG A 98 6.74 -11.97 4.19
N GLU A 99 6.89 -11.43 5.40
CA GLU A 99 5.81 -11.40 6.37
C GLU A 99 4.58 -10.68 5.83
N CYS A 100 4.77 -9.49 5.26
CA CYS A 100 3.67 -8.70 4.74
C CYS A 100 2.99 -9.36 3.56
N LEU A 101 3.77 -9.94 2.63
CA LEU A 101 3.21 -10.61 1.46
C LEU A 101 2.42 -11.86 1.86
N ASN A 102 2.90 -12.62 2.83
CA ASN A 102 2.18 -13.78 3.33
C ASN A 102 0.88 -13.38 4.03
N PHE A 103 0.92 -12.29 4.78
CA PHE A 103 -0.30 -11.78 5.44
C PHE A 103 -1.32 -11.34 4.39
N ALA A 104 -0.87 -10.62 3.37
CA ALA A 104 -1.75 -10.19 2.28
C ALA A 104 -2.39 -11.40 1.59
N LEU A 105 -1.61 -12.43 1.32
CA LEU A 105 -2.12 -13.66 0.69
C LEU A 105 -3.18 -14.34 1.55
N CYS A 106 -2.92 -14.46 2.86
CA CYS A 106 -3.87 -15.08 3.77
C CYS A 106 -5.18 -14.29 3.85
N LEU A 107 -5.11 -12.97 3.88
CA LEU A 107 -6.30 -12.12 3.87
C LEU A 107 -7.06 -12.23 2.55
N ALA A 108 -6.35 -12.26 1.43
CA ALA A 108 -6.96 -12.37 0.11
C ALA A 108 -7.70 -13.70 -0.06
N GLU A 109 -7.21 -14.76 0.61
CA GLU A 109 -7.86 -16.06 0.60
C GLU A 109 -9.00 -16.17 1.61
N GLY A 110 -9.27 -15.13 2.38
CA GLY A 110 -10.32 -15.10 3.38
C GLY A 110 -10.01 -15.91 4.63
N ARG A 111 -8.75 -16.19 4.90
CA ARG A 111 -8.35 -16.95 6.09
C ARG A 111 -8.49 -16.09 7.35
N PRO A 112 -8.94 -16.68 8.48
CA PRO A 112 -8.99 -15.97 9.74
C PRO A 112 -7.59 -15.53 10.20
N LEU A 113 -7.51 -14.41 10.91
CA LEU A 113 -6.23 -13.89 11.40
C LEU A 113 -5.51 -14.85 12.35
N ARG A 114 -6.25 -15.63 13.11
CA ARG A 114 -5.64 -16.62 14.00
C ARG A 114 -4.82 -17.66 13.24
N ASP A 115 -5.24 -17.96 12.01
CA ASP A 115 -4.51 -18.89 11.14
C ASP A 115 -3.29 -18.21 10.54
N PHE A 116 -3.31 -16.90 10.48
CA PHE A 116 -2.19 -16.14 9.96
C PHE A 116 -0.92 -16.36 10.79
N GLY A 117 -1.04 -16.36 12.13
CA GLY A 117 0.10 -16.60 12.99
C GLY A 117 0.78 -17.91 12.68
N ASP A 118 0.00 -18.97 12.50
CA ASP A 118 0.53 -20.28 12.13
C ASP A 118 1.12 -20.27 10.72
N ALA A 119 0.42 -19.65 9.78
CA ALA A 119 0.88 -19.56 8.40
C ALA A 119 2.19 -18.81 8.29
N VAL A 120 2.33 -17.71 9.00
CA VAL A 120 3.59 -16.94 9.02
C VAL A 120 4.71 -17.76 9.63
N GLY A 121 4.41 -18.52 10.68
CA GLY A 121 5.39 -19.38 11.34
C GLY A 121 6.05 -20.35 10.39
N TRP A 122 5.33 -20.92 9.46
CA TRP A 122 5.94 -21.85 8.51
C TRP A 122 6.27 -21.26 7.16
N CYS A 123 5.85 -20.05 6.89
CA CYS A 123 6.30 -19.33 5.69
C CYS A 123 7.63 -18.61 5.93
N LEU A 124 7.94 -18.35 7.17
CA LEU A 124 9.20 -17.70 7.54
C LEU A 124 10.32 -18.72 7.64
#